data_18d904dae16b282fae331d7407b7dcb7
#
_entry.id   18d904dae16b282fae331d7407b7dcb7
#
_cell.length_a   1.000
_cell.length_b   1.000
_cell.length_c   1.000
_cell.angle_alpha   90.00
_cell.angle_beta   90.00
_cell.angle_gamma   90.00
#
_symmetry.space_group_name_H-M   'P 1'
#
loop_
_entity.id
_entity.type
_entity.pdbx_description
1 polymer ?
#
loop_
_entity_poly.entity_id
_entity_poly.type
_entity_poly.pdbx_seq_one_letter_code
_entity_poly.pdbx_strand_id
1 'polypeptide(L)'
;MILLRFTQNRPPAPPAPDRRADPQDKFQTDEDIFEVNNGCICCTVRIDLITILDKLSKRHNDPKNSLKIDHIVVETTGLADPAPVAQTFFVDQDVADRTRLDAIVTVADAVHLDNQLGEHHEAEEQIAFADIVLLNKTDLVQVKGLGRVEDRIRRINPYAKIIRTEHCAANLDEVLGLKAFSLDRVLEVEPDFLTSDHDHEHDDDVKSISLVADVPLDLDKFQTWFGQLLQTRGQNILRSKGILDFKGENDRYVFQGVHMLMDGAPMGPWPEGPRQSRLVFIGRDLDTMGLGDGFAACQA
;
A
#
# COMPACT_ATOMS: atom_id res chain seq x y z
N MET A 1 4.90 -9.31 -1.41
CA MET A 1 4.24 -9.88 -0.21
C MET A 1 3.14 -8.94 0.25
N ILE A 2 1.96 -9.44 0.48
CA ILE A 2 0.79 -8.66 0.90
C ILE A 2 0.41 -9.08 2.32
N LEU A 3 0.34 -8.11 3.21
CA LEU A 3 -0.02 -8.34 4.61
C LEU A 3 -1.50 -8.04 4.84
N LEU A 4 -2.17 -8.93 5.54
CA LEU A 4 -3.58 -8.84 5.87
C LEU A 4 -3.78 -9.00 7.37
N ARG A 5 -4.84 -8.39 7.88
CA ARG A 5 -5.29 -8.52 9.26
C ARG A 5 -6.77 -8.86 9.32
N PHE A 6 -7.18 -9.74 10.23
CA PHE A 6 -8.60 -9.93 10.51
C PHE A 6 -9.21 -8.68 11.18
N THR A 7 -10.41 -8.31 10.74
CA THR A 7 -11.21 -7.29 11.41
C THR A 7 -11.72 -7.87 12.72
N GLN A 8 -11.16 -7.44 13.84
CA GLN A 8 -11.69 -7.84 15.15
C GLN A 8 -12.77 -6.88 15.62
N ASN A 9 -14.00 -7.37 15.76
CA ASN A 9 -14.98 -6.82 16.69
C ASN A 9 -14.62 -7.27 18.12
N ARG A 10 -13.50 -6.80 18.67
CA ARG A 10 -13.12 -7.08 20.06
C ARG A 10 -12.79 -5.80 20.81
N PRO A 11 -13.24 -5.67 22.08
CA PRO A 11 -12.72 -4.64 22.97
C PRO A 11 -11.19 -4.85 23.14
N PRO A 12 -10.41 -3.78 23.38
CA PRO A 12 -8.97 -3.87 23.53
C PRO A 12 -8.62 -4.89 24.60
N ALA A 13 -7.70 -5.79 24.28
CA ALA A 13 -7.17 -6.76 25.23
C ALA A 13 -6.47 -6.00 26.38
N PRO A 14 -6.55 -6.51 27.62
CA PRO A 14 -5.75 -5.98 28.71
C PRO A 14 -4.26 -6.07 28.36
N PRO A 15 -3.43 -5.11 28.83
CA PRO A 15 -2.01 -5.10 28.54
C PRO A 15 -1.40 -6.45 28.93
N ALA A 16 -0.62 -7.01 28.03
CA ALA A 16 0.06 -8.28 28.26
C ALA A 16 0.97 -8.16 29.51
N PRO A 17 1.02 -9.18 30.38
CA PRO A 17 1.97 -9.20 31.47
C PRO A 17 3.40 -9.18 30.89
N ASP A 18 4.26 -8.37 31.52
CA ASP A 18 5.68 -8.23 31.22
C ASP A 18 6.37 -9.60 31.21
N ARG A 19 6.44 -10.22 30.04
CA ARG A 19 7.20 -11.47 29.84
C ARG A 19 8.62 -11.07 29.48
N ARG A 20 9.49 -11.03 30.48
CA ARG A 20 10.92 -11.12 30.24
C ARG A 20 11.18 -12.47 29.56
N ALA A 21 11.53 -12.40 28.27
CA ALA A 21 11.78 -13.57 27.44
C ALA A 21 12.86 -14.48 28.09
N ASP A 22 12.51 -15.70 28.38
CA ASP A 22 13.47 -16.76 28.69
C ASP A 22 14.17 -17.15 27.37
N PRO A 23 15.50 -17.12 27.27
CA PRO A 23 16.24 -17.43 26.04
C PRO A 23 16.08 -18.88 25.55
N GLN A 24 15.30 -19.73 26.20
CA GLN A 24 15.08 -21.13 25.86
C GLN A 24 13.70 -21.45 25.30
N ASP A 25 12.79 -20.49 25.17
CA ASP A 25 11.53 -20.71 24.46
C ASP A 25 11.81 -20.83 22.95
N LYS A 26 11.94 -22.08 22.50
CA LYS A 26 11.85 -22.43 21.10
C LYS A 26 10.43 -22.09 20.66
N PHE A 27 10.29 -21.02 19.89
CA PHE A 27 9.05 -20.71 19.19
C PHE A 27 8.73 -21.89 18.26
N GLN A 28 7.78 -22.71 18.66
CA GLN A 28 7.13 -23.66 17.78
C GLN A 28 6.04 -22.85 17.06
N THR A 29 6.40 -22.29 15.91
CA THR A 29 5.43 -21.67 15.00
C THR A 29 4.79 -22.80 14.21
N ASP A 30 3.54 -23.12 14.53
CA ASP A 30 2.69 -23.91 13.63
C ASP A 30 2.28 -22.97 12.48
N GLU A 31 3.11 -22.87 11.46
CA GLU A 31 2.82 -22.14 10.22
C GLU A 31 1.97 -23.05 9.32
N ASP A 32 0.70 -22.66 9.10
CA ASP A 32 -0.11 -23.27 8.04
C ASP A 32 0.24 -22.60 6.70
N ILE A 33 1.05 -23.27 5.89
CA ILE A 33 1.40 -22.84 4.55
C ILE A 33 0.37 -23.39 3.56
N PHE A 34 -0.29 -22.52 2.82
CA PHE A 34 -1.21 -22.88 1.73
C PHE A 34 -0.56 -22.51 0.40
N GLU A 35 -0.21 -23.50 -0.40
CA GLU A 35 0.27 -23.29 -1.76
C GLU A 35 -0.92 -23.22 -2.73
N VAL A 36 -0.94 -22.19 -3.57
CA VAL A 36 -1.92 -22.02 -4.65
C VAL A 36 -1.26 -22.47 -5.95
N ASN A 37 -1.84 -23.46 -6.60
CA ASN A 37 -1.31 -23.99 -7.87
C ASN A 37 -1.35 -22.93 -8.97
N ASN A 38 -0.25 -22.84 -9.73
CA ASN A 38 -0.03 -21.89 -10.81
C ASN A 38 -1.07 -22.05 -11.93
N GLY A 39 -2.13 -21.26 -11.85
CA GLY A 39 -3.04 -20.98 -12.94
C GLY A 39 -2.88 -19.53 -13.40
N CYS A 40 -3.42 -19.19 -14.56
CA CYS A 40 -3.39 -17.83 -15.11
C CYS A 40 -3.79 -16.78 -14.04
N ILE A 41 -2.91 -15.82 -13.79
CA ILE A 41 -2.87 -14.92 -12.62
C ILE A 41 -4.17 -14.10 -12.40
N CYS A 42 -5.00 -13.89 -13.44
CA CYS A 42 -6.07 -12.90 -13.34
C CYS A 42 -7.38 -13.38 -12.67
N CYS A 43 -7.83 -14.62 -12.90
CA CYS A 43 -9.14 -15.07 -12.39
C CYS A 43 -9.02 -16.21 -11.37
N THR A 44 -8.14 -17.17 -11.61
CA THR A 44 -8.03 -18.38 -10.78
C THR A 44 -7.43 -18.07 -9.42
N VAL A 45 -6.34 -17.29 -9.37
CA VAL A 45 -5.67 -16.91 -8.12
C VAL A 45 -6.61 -16.14 -7.19
N ARG A 46 -7.46 -15.27 -7.74
CA ARG A 46 -8.44 -14.52 -6.97
C ARG A 46 -9.47 -15.43 -6.30
N ILE A 47 -10.02 -16.40 -7.01
CA ILE A 47 -11.02 -17.34 -6.48
C ILE A 47 -10.38 -18.24 -5.42
N ASP A 48 -9.17 -18.71 -5.66
CA ASP A 48 -8.45 -19.54 -4.72
C ASP A 48 -8.11 -18.77 -3.44
N LEU A 49 -7.66 -17.52 -3.56
CA LEU A 49 -7.40 -16.63 -2.42
C LEU A 49 -8.66 -16.42 -1.58
N ILE A 50 -9.80 -16.07 -2.20
CA ILE A 50 -11.08 -15.90 -1.51
C ILE A 50 -11.46 -17.18 -0.76
N THR A 51 -11.30 -18.34 -1.41
CA THR A 51 -11.61 -19.65 -0.82
C THR A 51 -10.74 -19.95 0.40
N ILE A 52 -9.44 -19.63 0.34
CA ILE A 52 -8.51 -19.81 1.45
C ILE A 52 -8.85 -18.86 2.59
N LEU A 53 -9.09 -17.59 2.30
CA LEU A 53 -9.46 -16.59 3.30
C LEU A 53 -10.77 -16.95 4.02
N ASP A 54 -11.76 -17.51 3.30
CA ASP A 54 -13.01 -18.01 3.92
C ASP A 54 -12.73 -19.18 4.86
N LYS A 55 -11.89 -20.14 4.47
CA LYS A 55 -11.47 -21.26 5.34
C LYS A 55 -10.74 -20.78 6.59
N LEU A 56 -9.80 -19.84 6.45
CA LEU A 56 -9.05 -19.28 7.57
C LEU A 56 -9.96 -18.48 8.50
N SER A 57 -10.89 -17.70 7.97
CA SER A 57 -11.88 -16.95 8.74
C SER A 57 -12.77 -17.90 9.55
N LYS A 58 -13.26 -18.98 8.95
CA LYS A 58 -14.06 -19.99 9.66
C LYS A 58 -13.27 -20.65 10.79
N ARG A 59 -11.99 -20.99 10.56
CA ARG A 59 -11.09 -21.54 11.59
C ARG A 59 -10.82 -20.54 12.72
N HIS A 60 -10.56 -19.28 12.38
CA HIS A 60 -10.34 -18.20 13.36
C HIS A 60 -11.54 -17.99 14.28
N ASN A 61 -12.75 -18.08 13.74
CA ASN A 61 -14.00 -17.83 14.45
C ASN A 61 -14.57 -19.09 15.14
N ASP A 62 -14.02 -20.29 14.92
CA ASP A 62 -14.47 -21.51 15.58
C ASP A 62 -14.11 -21.47 17.08
N PRO A 63 -15.11 -21.52 17.99
CA PRO A 63 -14.86 -21.53 19.43
C PRO A 63 -14.09 -22.77 19.92
N LYS A 64 -14.15 -23.85 19.15
CA LYS A 64 -13.45 -25.10 19.45
C LYS A 64 -11.99 -25.10 18.98
N ASN A 65 -11.62 -24.17 18.12
CA ASN A 65 -10.26 -24.04 17.62
C ASN A 65 -9.46 -23.05 18.47
N SER A 66 -8.33 -23.49 18.97
CA SER A 66 -7.39 -22.65 19.73
C SER A 66 -6.57 -21.71 18.85
N LEU A 67 -6.54 -21.94 17.53
CA LEU A 67 -5.77 -21.13 16.60
C LEU A 67 -6.37 -19.72 16.50
N LYS A 68 -5.61 -18.73 16.92
CA LYS A 68 -5.92 -17.32 16.78
C LYS A 68 -4.96 -16.72 15.77
N ILE A 69 -5.50 -16.36 14.61
CA ILE A 69 -4.72 -15.75 13.53
C ILE A 69 -4.78 -14.25 13.71
N ASP A 70 -3.65 -13.59 13.91
CA ASP A 70 -3.56 -12.13 14.00
C ASP A 70 -3.28 -11.52 12.63
N HIS A 71 -2.41 -12.13 11.84
CA HIS A 71 -2.01 -11.67 10.53
C HIS A 71 -2.01 -12.82 9.52
N ILE A 72 -2.25 -12.49 8.26
CA ILE A 72 -2.10 -13.39 7.11
C ILE A 72 -1.06 -12.75 6.20
N VAL A 73 -0.09 -13.51 5.77
CA VAL A 73 0.91 -13.10 4.80
C VAL A 73 0.62 -13.81 3.50
N VAL A 74 0.42 -13.04 2.43
CA VAL A 74 0.26 -13.57 1.08
C VAL A 74 1.54 -13.27 0.31
N GLU A 75 2.31 -14.31 0.02
CA GLU A 75 3.50 -14.20 -0.81
C GLU A 75 3.13 -14.45 -2.28
N THR A 76 3.54 -13.53 -3.14
CA THR A 76 3.44 -13.68 -4.59
C THR A 76 4.80 -14.01 -5.18
N THR A 77 4.84 -14.59 -6.37
CA THR A 77 6.11 -14.80 -7.08
C THR A 77 6.75 -13.46 -7.43
N GLY A 78 8.08 -13.47 -7.61
CA GLY A 78 8.85 -12.25 -7.92
C GLY A 78 8.49 -11.56 -9.24
N LEU A 79 7.73 -12.23 -10.13
CA LEU A 79 7.24 -11.70 -11.39
C LEU A 79 5.73 -11.41 -11.38
N ALA A 80 5.08 -11.49 -10.22
CA ALA A 80 3.65 -11.28 -10.13
C ALA A 80 3.33 -9.79 -9.97
N ASP A 81 2.35 -9.30 -10.73
CA ASP A 81 1.67 -8.05 -10.46
C ASP A 81 0.88 -8.16 -9.13
N PRO A 82 1.16 -7.32 -8.13
CA PRO A 82 0.44 -7.35 -6.86
C PRO A 82 -0.99 -6.81 -6.95
N ALA A 83 -1.33 -6.07 -7.99
CA ALA A 83 -2.61 -5.38 -8.12
C ALA A 83 -3.82 -6.31 -8.08
N PRO A 84 -3.89 -7.46 -8.81
CA PRO A 84 -5.05 -8.36 -8.76
C PRO A 84 -5.31 -8.91 -7.35
N VAL A 85 -4.26 -9.17 -6.58
CA VAL A 85 -4.38 -9.62 -5.19
C VAL A 85 -4.89 -8.48 -4.31
N ALA A 86 -4.28 -7.29 -4.38
CA ALA A 86 -4.73 -6.12 -3.64
C ALA A 86 -6.19 -5.75 -3.96
N GLN A 87 -6.57 -5.75 -5.23
CA GLN A 87 -7.94 -5.45 -5.69
C GLN A 87 -8.99 -6.39 -5.09
N THR A 88 -8.65 -7.64 -4.78
CA THR A 88 -9.59 -8.59 -4.16
C THR A 88 -10.17 -8.03 -2.86
N PHE A 89 -9.37 -7.29 -2.09
CA PHE A 89 -9.78 -6.70 -0.81
C PHE A 89 -10.68 -5.46 -0.95
N PHE A 90 -10.76 -4.87 -2.14
CA PHE A 90 -11.67 -3.75 -2.43
C PHE A 90 -12.98 -4.20 -3.04
N VAL A 91 -12.97 -5.29 -3.82
CA VAL A 91 -14.13 -5.70 -4.63
C VAL A 91 -14.98 -6.75 -3.96
N ASP A 92 -14.37 -7.65 -3.18
CA ASP A 92 -15.09 -8.74 -2.53
C ASP A 92 -15.55 -8.32 -1.13
N GLN A 93 -16.86 -8.11 -0.98
CA GLN A 93 -17.47 -7.64 0.26
C GLN A 93 -17.26 -8.63 1.41
N ASP A 94 -17.34 -9.94 1.15
CA ASP A 94 -17.16 -10.97 2.18
C ASP A 94 -15.71 -10.97 2.71
N VAL A 95 -14.75 -10.70 1.84
CA VAL A 95 -13.33 -10.53 2.21
C VAL A 95 -13.12 -9.23 2.98
N ALA A 96 -13.66 -8.11 2.47
CA ALA A 96 -13.54 -6.79 3.09
C ALA A 96 -14.16 -6.73 4.50
N ASP A 97 -15.26 -7.46 4.74
CA ASP A 97 -15.91 -7.51 6.04
C ASP A 97 -15.10 -8.29 7.10
N ARG A 98 -14.26 -9.22 6.66
CA ARG A 98 -13.54 -10.15 7.55
C ARG A 98 -12.06 -9.84 7.68
N THR A 99 -11.46 -9.26 6.65
CA THR A 99 -10.03 -8.96 6.59
C THR A 99 -9.80 -7.53 6.13
N ARG A 100 -8.68 -6.97 6.51
CA ARG A 100 -8.22 -5.67 6.00
C ARG A 100 -6.83 -5.82 5.42
N LEU A 101 -6.61 -5.16 4.31
CA LEU A 101 -5.27 -4.98 3.76
C LEU A 101 -4.47 -4.12 4.75
N ASP A 102 -3.39 -4.68 5.27
CA ASP A 102 -2.53 -4.00 6.25
C ASP A 102 -1.45 -3.20 5.52
N ALA A 103 -0.66 -3.88 4.70
CA ALA A 103 0.38 -3.26 3.88
C ALA A 103 0.78 -4.15 2.70
N ILE A 104 1.32 -3.53 1.66
CA ILE A 104 2.05 -4.20 0.59
C ILE A 104 3.55 -4.04 0.88
N VAL A 105 4.25 -5.15 1.03
CA VAL A 105 5.68 -5.20 1.33
C VAL A 105 6.43 -5.79 0.14
N THR A 106 7.34 -5.02 -0.43
CA THR A 106 8.21 -5.48 -1.49
C THR A 106 9.60 -5.80 -0.93
N VAL A 107 10.09 -7.01 -1.20
CA VAL A 107 11.47 -7.39 -0.89
C VAL A 107 12.32 -7.14 -2.12
N ALA A 108 13.26 -6.21 -2.03
CA ALA A 108 14.12 -5.78 -3.13
C ALA A 108 15.57 -6.18 -2.85
N ASP A 109 16.25 -6.74 -3.87
CA ASP A 109 17.66 -7.09 -3.81
C ASP A 109 18.52 -5.87 -4.12
N ALA A 110 19.22 -5.30 -3.13
CA ALA A 110 20.05 -4.12 -3.29
C ALA A 110 21.16 -4.29 -4.33
N VAL A 111 21.60 -5.53 -4.61
CA VAL A 111 22.67 -5.82 -5.60
C VAL A 111 22.14 -5.74 -7.03
N HIS A 112 20.91 -6.20 -7.27
CA HIS A 112 20.37 -6.42 -8.60
C HIS A 112 19.24 -5.48 -8.99
N LEU A 113 18.63 -4.75 -8.05
CA LEU A 113 17.45 -3.93 -8.29
C LEU A 113 17.67 -2.88 -9.41
N ASP A 114 18.84 -2.25 -9.43
CA ASP A 114 19.16 -1.21 -10.41
C ASP A 114 19.07 -1.71 -11.87
N ASN A 115 19.48 -2.96 -12.10
CA ASN A 115 19.37 -3.60 -13.41
C ASN A 115 17.92 -4.06 -13.67
N GLN A 116 17.24 -4.59 -12.65
CA GLN A 116 15.88 -5.10 -12.78
C GLN A 116 14.89 -3.99 -13.13
N LEU A 117 15.03 -2.81 -12.52
CA LEU A 117 14.18 -1.65 -12.81
C LEU A 117 14.33 -1.09 -14.24
N GLY A 118 15.39 -1.46 -14.98
CA GLY A 118 15.54 -1.08 -16.39
C GLY A 118 15.10 -2.15 -17.38
N GLU A 119 14.87 -3.39 -16.91
CA GLU A 119 14.64 -4.55 -17.77
C GLU A 119 13.24 -5.17 -17.58
N HIS A 120 12.61 -4.96 -16.41
CA HIS A 120 11.38 -5.65 -16.00
C HIS A 120 10.33 -4.67 -15.45
N HIS A 121 9.24 -4.51 -16.18
CA HIS A 121 8.10 -3.69 -15.77
C HIS A 121 7.48 -4.15 -14.45
N GLU A 122 7.50 -5.46 -14.17
CA GLU A 122 6.96 -6.03 -12.93
C GLU A 122 7.75 -5.57 -11.69
N ALA A 123 9.05 -5.36 -11.83
CA ALA A 123 9.88 -4.84 -10.73
C ALA A 123 9.50 -3.39 -10.38
N GLU A 124 9.23 -2.56 -11.37
CA GLU A 124 8.75 -1.18 -11.19
C GLU A 124 7.36 -1.16 -10.56
N GLU A 125 6.44 -2.02 -11.00
CA GLU A 125 5.11 -2.16 -10.43
C GLU A 125 5.15 -2.58 -8.97
N GLN A 126 5.99 -3.56 -8.63
CA GLN A 126 6.15 -3.99 -7.24
C GLN A 126 6.66 -2.89 -6.32
N ILE A 127 7.53 -2.01 -6.81
CA ILE A 127 7.96 -0.81 -6.06
C ILE A 127 6.84 0.22 -6.01
N ALA A 128 6.13 0.45 -7.11
CA ALA A 128 5.02 1.41 -7.18
C ALA A 128 3.91 1.09 -6.18
N PHE A 129 3.58 -0.20 -6.01
CA PHE A 129 2.54 -0.64 -5.08
C PHE A 129 3.00 -0.72 -3.62
N ALA A 130 4.31 -0.73 -3.35
CA ALA A 130 4.84 -0.94 -2.01
C ALA A 130 4.44 0.18 -1.02
N ASP A 131 4.01 -0.20 0.17
CA ASP A 131 4.00 0.67 1.35
C ASP A 131 5.35 0.61 2.06
N ILE A 132 5.98 -0.59 2.01
CA ILE A 132 7.28 -0.85 2.58
C ILE A 132 8.15 -1.55 1.55
N VAL A 133 9.38 -1.09 1.41
CA VAL A 133 10.43 -1.79 0.66
C VAL A 133 11.46 -2.30 1.65
N LEU A 134 11.55 -3.62 1.79
CA LEU A 134 12.67 -4.27 2.49
C LEU A 134 13.84 -4.35 1.50
N LEU A 135 14.74 -3.37 1.56
CA LEU A 135 15.95 -3.35 0.73
C LEU A 135 16.96 -4.31 1.34
N ASN A 136 17.01 -5.53 0.81
CA ASN A 136 17.78 -6.64 1.36
C ASN A 136 19.15 -6.78 0.71
N LYS A 137 20.05 -7.53 1.35
CA LYS A 137 21.44 -7.75 0.96
C LYS A 137 22.28 -6.44 0.97
N THR A 138 21.97 -5.54 1.89
CA THR A 138 22.66 -4.26 2.00
C THR A 138 24.12 -4.40 2.43
N ASP A 139 24.46 -5.52 3.07
CA ASP A 139 25.83 -5.93 3.39
C ASP A 139 26.72 -6.19 2.16
N LEU A 140 26.12 -6.49 1.01
CA LEU A 140 26.84 -6.78 -0.24
C LEU A 140 27.04 -5.53 -1.12
N VAL A 141 26.53 -4.37 -0.73
CA VAL A 141 26.56 -3.14 -1.53
C VAL A 141 27.28 -2.02 -0.78
N GLN A 142 28.15 -1.30 -1.47
CA GLN A 142 28.82 -0.13 -0.90
C GLN A 142 27.82 1.01 -0.64
N VAL A 143 28.10 1.87 0.35
CA VAL A 143 27.23 3.00 0.78
C VAL A 143 26.77 3.87 -0.40
N LYS A 144 27.68 4.20 -1.33
CA LYS A 144 27.29 4.98 -2.54
C LYS A 144 26.35 4.23 -3.47
N GLY A 145 26.45 2.91 -3.54
CA GLY A 145 25.56 2.06 -4.31
C GLY A 145 24.17 2.02 -3.69
N LEU A 146 24.10 1.89 -2.36
CA LEU A 146 22.83 1.89 -1.63
C LEU A 146 22.06 3.20 -1.84
N GLY A 147 22.75 4.36 -1.74
CA GLY A 147 22.11 5.66 -2.00
C GLY A 147 21.48 5.73 -3.39
N ARG A 148 22.18 5.28 -4.44
CA ARG A 148 21.62 5.26 -5.81
C ARG A 148 20.39 4.37 -5.93
N VAL A 149 20.39 3.20 -5.31
CA VAL A 149 19.26 2.27 -5.33
C VAL A 149 18.07 2.88 -4.61
N GLU A 150 18.27 3.49 -3.43
CA GLU A 150 17.22 4.18 -2.69
C GLU A 150 16.65 5.38 -3.46
N ASP A 151 17.52 6.18 -4.08
CA ASP A 151 17.06 7.29 -4.92
C ASP A 151 16.20 6.80 -6.08
N ARG A 152 16.54 5.65 -6.68
CA ARG A 152 15.74 5.08 -7.75
C ARG A 152 14.38 4.56 -7.26
N ILE A 153 14.33 3.91 -6.10
CA ILE A 153 13.06 3.52 -5.45
C ILE A 153 12.18 4.75 -5.21
N ARG A 154 12.76 5.83 -4.67
CA ARG A 154 12.02 7.06 -4.37
C ARG A 154 11.51 7.81 -5.61
N ARG A 155 12.17 7.67 -6.75
CA ARG A 155 11.65 8.23 -8.02
C ARG A 155 10.35 7.55 -8.45
N ILE A 156 10.26 6.22 -8.28
CA ILE A 156 9.07 5.47 -8.60
C ILE A 156 8.00 5.68 -7.52
N ASN A 157 8.38 5.52 -6.25
CA ASN A 157 7.47 5.61 -5.12
C ASN A 157 8.12 6.38 -3.95
N PRO A 158 7.93 7.71 -3.89
CA PRO A 158 8.52 8.55 -2.86
C PRO A 158 7.97 8.27 -1.46
N TYR A 159 6.80 7.63 -1.37
CA TYR A 159 6.08 7.39 -0.12
C TYR A 159 6.33 6.01 0.49
N ALA A 160 7.00 5.11 -0.21
CA ALA A 160 7.36 3.82 0.35
C ALA A 160 8.39 3.98 1.49
N LYS A 161 8.12 3.36 2.64
CA LYS A 161 9.10 3.27 3.72
C LYS A 161 10.19 2.28 3.31
N ILE A 162 11.44 2.73 3.19
CA ILE A 162 12.59 1.87 2.88
C ILE A 162 13.22 1.41 4.19
N ILE A 163 13.32 0.10 4.39
CA ILE A 163 13.99 -0.54 5.51
C ILE A 163 15.15 -1.36 4.96
N ARG A 164 16.39 -0.99 5.35
CA ARG A 164 17.59 -1.74 4.99
C ARG A 164 17.66 -3.02 5.80
N THR A 165 17.90 -4.15 5.14
CA THR A 165 17.97 -5.46 5.78
C THR A 165 19.13 -6.28 5.25
N GLU A 166 19.56 -7.22 6.11
CA GLU A 166 20.49 -8.30 5.79
C GLU A 166 19.78 -9.61 6.13
N HIS A 167 19.80 -10.59 5.21
CA HIS A 167 19.08 -11.85 5.36
C HIS A 167 17.57 -11.68 5.66
N CYS A 168 16.96 -10.60 5.16
CA CYS A 168 15.57 -10.19 5.43
C CYS A 168 15.24 -9.99 6.92
N ALA A 169 16.24 -9.77 7.77
CA ALA A 169 16.03 -9.48 9.18
C ALA A 169 15.47 -8.07 9.37
N ALA A 170 14.18 -7.98 9.64
CA ALA A 170 13.47 -6.74 9.92
C ALA A 170 12.77 -6.83 11.28
N ASN A 171 12.63 -5.68 11.94
CA ASN A 171 11.76 -5.60 13.11
C ASN A 171 10.29 -5.76 12.66
N LEU A 172 9.61 -6.78 13.14
CA LEU A 172 8.24 -7.08 12.75
C LEU A 172 7.25 -5.95 13.13
N ASP A 173 7.51 -5.19 14.19
CA ASP A 173 6.68 -4.05 14.57
C ASP A 173 6.76 -2.90 13.54
N GLU A 174 7.78 -2.90 12.68
CA GLU A 174 7.92 -1.93 11.60
C GLU A 174 7.31 -2.40 10.28
N VAL A 175 6.85 -3.64 10.22
CA VAL A 175 6.33 -4.30 9.02
C VAL A 175 4.87 -4.70 9.19
N LEU A 176 4.48 -5.22 10.37
CA LEU A 176 3.14 -5.74 10.65
C LEU A 176 2.29 -4.75 11.44
N GLY A 177 0.98 -4.75 11.19
CA GLY A 177 0.02 -3.95 11.94
C GLY A 177 0.09 -2.45 11.65
N LEU A 178 0.70 -2.06 10.54
CA LEU A 178 0.90 -0.65 10.18
C LEU A 178 -0.39 0.02 9.74
N LYS A 179 -1.34 -0.75 9.21
CA LYS A 179 -2.59 -0.24 8.65
C LYS A 179 -2.33 0.81 7.56
N ALA A 180 -1.36 0.55 6.68
CA ALA A 180 -0.96 1.48 5.62
C ALA A 180 -2.09 1.75 4.61
N PHE A 181 -3.08 0.86 4.53
CA PHE A 181 -4.33 1.02 3.78
C PHE A 181 -5.50 1.52 4.66
N SER A 182 -5.25 1.92 5.90
CA SER A 182 -6.29 2.49 6.76
C SER A 182 -6.36 3.99 6.55
N LEU A 183 -7.48 4.48 6.03
CA LEU A 183 -7.66 5.90 5.68
C LEU A 183 -7.45 6.84 6.87
N ASP A 184 -7.81 6.40 8.08
CA ASP A 184 -7.66 7.14 9.33
C ASP A 184 -6.20 7.33 9.76
N ARG A 185 -5.26 6.58 9.18
CA ARG A 185 -3.85 6.59 9.58
C ARG A 185 -2.88 7.07 8.52
N VAL A 186 -3.36 7.55 7.37
CA VAL A 186 -2.47 7.99 6.27
C VAL A 186 -1.43 9.00 6.75
N LEU A 187 -1.82 10.00 7.54
CA LEU A 187 -0.88 11.00 8.08
C LEU A 187 0.00 10.49 9.23
N GLU A 188 -0.42 9.42 9.94
CA GLU A 188 0.42 8.79 10.96
C GLU A 188 1.51 7.92 10.33
N VAL A 189 1.16 7.23 9.24
CA VAL A 189 2.08 6.36 8.50
C VAL A 189 3.01 7.17 7.59
N GLU A 190 2.48 8.24 7.00
CA GLU A 190 3.18 9.13 6.09
C GLU A 190 3.05 10.60 6.58
N PRO A 191 3.76 11.01 7.66
CA PRO A 191 3.62 12.35 8.24
C PRO A 191 3.96 13.47 7.25
N ASP A 192 4.89 13.20 6.34
CA ASP A 192 5.37 14.16 5.35
C ASP A 192 4.49 14.22 4.09
N PHE A 193 3.39 13.44 4.03
CA PHE A 193 2.52 13.37 2.85
C PHE A 193 2.03 14.76 2.39
N LEU A 194 1.74 15.67 3.31
CA LEU A 194 1.27 17.03 2.98
C LEU A 194 2.40 18.02 2.70
N THR A 195 3.65 17.71 3.08
CA THR A 195 4.76 18.68 3.05
C THR A 195 5.86 18.34 2.04
N SER A 196 5.94 17.08 1.62
CA SER A 196 6.98 16.63 0.69
C SER A 196 6.68 17.08 -0.74
N ASP A 197 7.65 17.71 -1.37
CA ASP A 197 7.60 18.08 -2.78
C ASP A 197 8.54 17.13 -3.55
N HIS A 198 7.95 16.19 -4.26
CA HIS A 198 8.67 15.12 -4.97
C HIS A 198 8.37 15.16 -6.47
N ASP A 199 8.54 16.33 -7.11
CA ASP A 199 8.52 16.42 -8.57
C ASP A 199 9.86 15.96 -9.13
N HIS A 200 9.86 14.81 -9.78
CA HIS A 200 11.03 14.27 -10.47
C HIS A 200 10.70 13.97 -11.93
N GLU A 201 11.25 14.77 -12.83
CA GLU A 201 11.28 14.47 -14.27
C GLU A 201 12.41 13.47 -14.57
N HIS A 202 12.07 12.24 -14.95
CA HIS A 202 13.04 11.23 -15.40
C HIS A 202 12.42 10.26 -16.40
N ASP A 203 13.28 9.58 -17.15
CA ASP A 203 13.01 8.64 -18.25
C ASP A 203 12.47 7.26 -17.79
N ASP A 204 12.07 7.09 -16.53
CA ASP A 204 11.50 5.84 -16.03
C ASP A 204 10.04 5.71 -16.51
N ASP A 205 9.63 4.49 -16.92
CA ASP A 205 8.26 4.22 -17.41
C ASP A 205 7.21 4.46 -16.33
N VAL A 206 7.56 4.18 -15.07
CA VAL A 206 6.72 4.44 -13.90
C VAL A 206 7.27 5.61 -13.10
N LYS A 207 6.44 6.60 -12.86
CA LYS A 207 6.79 7.80 -12.09
C LYS A 207 5.67 8.21 -11.15
N SER A 208 5.96 9.17 -10.27
CA SER A 208 4.98 9.79 -9.39
C SER A 208 4.75 11.26 -9.75
N ILE A 209 3.48 11.70 -9.66
CA ILE A 209 3.09 13.11 -9.77
C ILE A 209 2.30 13.48 -8.53
N SER A 210 2.68 14.59 -7.90
CA SER A 210 1.97 15.18 -6.76
C SER A 210 1.24 16.45 -7.20
N LEU A 211 -0.05 16.52 -6.92
CA LEU A 211 -0.89 17.67 -7.20
C LEU A 211 -1.29 18.33 -5.89
N VAL A 212 -1.19 19.64 -5.82
CA VAL A 212 -1.45 20.41 -4.60
C VAL A 212 -2.45 21.51 -4.90
N ALA A 213 -3.40 21.75 -3.98
CA ALA A 213 -4.31 22.87 -4.02
C ALA A 213 -4.48 23.48 -2.62
N ASP A 214 -4.21 24.78 -2.51
CA ASP A 214 -4.40 25.58 -1.29
C ASP A 214 -5.83 26.16 -1.19
N VAL A 215 -6.67 25.90 -2.20
CA VAL A 215 -8.06 26.29 -2.26
C VAL A 215 -8.93 25.03 -2.16
N PRO A 216 -10.03 25.07 -1.41
CA PRO A 216 -10.95 23.94 -1.34
C PRO A 216 -11.44 23.50 -2.72
N LEU A 217 -11.66 22.22 -2.88
CA LEU A 217 -12.16 21.61 -4.11
C LEU A 217 -13.70 21.58 -4.10
N ASP A 218 -14.27 21.63 -5.28
CA ASP A 218 -15.68 21.32 -5.51
C ASP A 218 -15.84 19.80 -5.68
N LEU A 219 -16.67 19.19 -4.84
CA LEU A 219 -16.84 17.73 -4.79
C LEU A 219 -17.38 17.17 -6.11
N ASP A 220 -18.38 17.83 -6.73
CA ASP A 220 -19.01 17.34 -7.95
C ASP A 220 -18.06 17.43 -9.15
N LYS A 221 -17.30 18.52 -9.24
CA LYS A 221 -16.26 18.67 -10.26
C LYS A 221 -15.18 17.59 -10.09
N PHE A 222 -14.71 17.38 -8.86
CA PHE A 222 -13.69 16.37 -8.56
C PHE A 222 -14.17 14.96 -8.90
N GLN A 223 -15.36 14.59 -8.49
CA GLN A 223 -15.92 13.26 -8.80
C GLN A 223 -16.07 13.03 -10.29
N THR A 224 -16.51 14.06 -11.03
CA THR A 224 -16.66 13.99 -12.49
C THR A 224 -15.31 13.81 -13.18
N TRP A 225 -14.34 14.66 -12.85
CA TRP A 225 -13.00 14.59 -13.42
C TRP A 225 -12.30 13.30 -13.10
N PHE A 226 -12.28 12.93 -11.81
CA PHE A 226 -11.56 11.75 -11.34
C PHE A 226 -12.20 10.46 -11.88
N GLY A 227 -13.53 10.41 -11.94
CA GLY A 227 -14.25 9.28 -12.54
C GLY A 227 -13.93 9.12 -14.03
N GLN A 228 -13.87 10.21 -14.82
CA GLN A 228 -13.46 10.17 -16.22
C GLN A 228 -12.00 9.74 -16.38
N LEU A 229 -11.10 10.24 -15.53
CA LEU A 229 -9.69 9.86 -15.51
C LEU A 229 -9.54 8.35 -15.29
N LEU A 230 -10.19 7.79 -14.28
CA LEU A 230 -10.14 6.36 -14.00
C LEU A 230 -10.73 5.52 -15.14
N GLN A 231 -11.84 5.94 -15.73
CA GLN A 231 -12.45 5.21 -16.86
C GLN A 231 -11.56 5.18 -18.09
N THR A 232 -10.83 6.26 -18.38
CA THR A 232 -10.06 6.39 -19.62
C THR A 232 -8.60 6.00 -19.48
N ARG A 233 -8.01 6.17 -18.29
CA ARG A 233 -6.57 6.02 -18.03
C ARG A 233 -6.25 5.19 -16.78
N GLY A 234 -7.26 4.65 -16.09
CA GLY A 234 -7.09 3.98 -14.81
C GLY A 234 -6.15 2.77 -14.83
N GLN A 235 -5.95 2.14 -16.00
CA GLN A 235 -4.98 1.03 -16.14
C GLN A 235 -3.53 1.52 -16.02
N ASN A 236 -3.24 2.76 -16.41
CA ASN A 236 -1.91 3.35 -16.32
C ASN A 236 -1.64 3.97 -14.93
N ILE A 237 -2.69 4.19 -14.14
CA ILE A 237 -2.58 4.65 -12.76
C ILE A 237 -2.44 3.44 -11.86
N LEU A 238 -1.22 3.13 -11.43
CA LEU A 238 -0.95 1.97 -10.59
C LEU A 238 -1.46 2.21 -9.17
N ARG A 239 -1.16 3.38 -8.60
CA ARG A 239 -1.58 3.77 -7.26
C ARG A 239 -1.99 5.24 -7.22
N SER A 240 -2.96 5.54 -6.38
CA SER A 240 -3.33 6.91 -6.03
C SER A 240 -3.57 7.04 -4.52
N LYS A 241 -3.16 8.17 -3.95
CA LYS A 241 -3.46 8.55 -2.57
C LYS A 241 -3.84 10.02 -2.54
N GLY A 242 -4.78 10.39 -1.69
CA GLY A 242 -5.17 11.79 -1.55
C GLY A 242 -5.71 12.13 -0.18
N ILE A 243 -5.42 13.39 0.23
CA ILE A 243 -6.07 14.06 1.34
C ILE A 243 -6.61 15.35 0.75
N LEU A 244 -7.93 15.51 0.76
CA LEU A 244 -8.63 16.56 0.04
C LEU A 244 -9.48 17.41 0.98
N ASP A 245 -9.44 18.74 0.74
CA ASP A 245 -10.31 19.72 1.36
C ASP A 245 -11.46 20.03 0.39
N PHE A 246 -12.68 19.64 0.74
CA PHE A 246 -13.86 19.95 -0.05
C PHE A 246 -14.60 21.17 0.54
N LYS A 247 -15.07 22.03 -0.33
CA LYS A 247 -15.82 23.24 0.04
C LYS A 247 -17.07 22.89 0.84
N GLY A 248 -17.16 23.47 2.03
CA GLY A 248 -18.30 23.26 2.94
C GLY A 248 -18.12 22.07 3.89
N GLU A 249 -17.09 21.25 3.72
CA GLU A 249 -16.80 20.15 4.62
C GLU A 249 -15.80 20.57 5.72
N ASN A 250 -16.02 20.07 6.91
CA ASN A 250 -15.11 20.32 8.03
C ASN A 250 -14.03 19.26 8.17
N ASP A 251 -14.34 18.05 7.71
CA ASP A 251 -13.45 16.91 7.78
C ASP A 251 -12.59 16.83 6.51
N ARG A 252 -11.37 16.33 6.68
CA ARG A 252 -10.53 15.98 5.55
C ARG A 252 -11.07 14.71 4.88
N TYR A 253 -11.10 14.68 3.58
CA TYR A 253 -11.44 13.49 2.83
C TYR A 253 -10.16 12.76 2.44
N VAL A 254 -10.03 11.53 2.88
CA VAL A 254 -8.85 10.70 2.60
C VAL A 254 -9.27 9.57 1.68
N PHE A 255 -8.47 9.28 0.65
CA PHE A 255 -8.69 8.13 -0.21
C PHE A 255 -7.38 7.46 -0.64
N GLN A 256 -7.51 6.22 -1.05
CA GLN A 256 -6.45 5.42 -1.65
C GLN A 256 -7.02 4.62 -2.81
N GLY A 257 -6.23 4.42 -3.84
CA GLY A 257 -6.62 3.68 -5.02
C GLY A 257 -5.55 2.71 -5.51
N VAL A 258 -6.01 1.63 -6.11
CA VAL A 258 -5.21 0.62 -6.83
C VAL A 258 -5.84 0.44 -8.19
N HIS A 259 -5.18 0.93 -9.24
CA HIS A 259 -5.74 1.06 -10.58
C HIS A 259 -7.09 1.81 -10.57
N MET A 260 -8.13 1.19 -11.11
CA MET A 260 -9.47 1.77 -11.23
C MET A 260 -10.31 1.65 -9.95
N LEU A 261 -9.80 0.98 -8.93
CA LEU A 261 -10.51 0.80 -7.65
C LEU A 261 -10.03 1.83 -6.64
N MET A 262 -10.97 2.43 -5.96
CA MET A 262 -10.73 3.47 -4.97
C MET A 262 -11.61 3.24 -3.74
N ASP A 263 -11.03 3.46 -2.57
CA ASP A 263 -11.74 3.57 -1.30
C ASP A 263 -11.44 4.93 -0.67
N GLY A 264 -12.46 5.57 -0.11
CA GLY A 264 -12.29 6.90 0.48
C GLY A 264 -13.44 7.31 1.38
N ALA A 265 -13.11 8.08 2.41
CA ALA A 265 -14.08 8.55 3.39
C ALA A 265 -13.64 9.86 4.08
N PRO A 266 -14.58 10.60 4.69
CA PRO A 266 -14.25 11.67 5.63
C PRO A 266 -13.54 11.09 6.86
N MET A 267 -12.39 11.68 7.24
CA MET A 267 -11.51 11.16 8.29
C MET A 267 -11.19 12.20 9.37
N GLY A 268 -12.24 12.76 9.95
CA GLY A 268 -12.13 13.71 11.05
C GLY A 268 -11.49 15.06 10.65
N PRO A 269 -11.36 15.97 11.64
CA PRO A 269 -10.98 17.35 11.38
C PRO A 269 -9.55 17.46 10.87
N TRP A 270 -9.27 18.55 10.18
CA TRP A 270 -7.94 18.92 9.77
C TRP A 270 -7.04 19.18 10.99
N PRO A 271 -5.72 18.88 10.89
CA PRO A 271 -4.74 19.35 11.87
C PRO A 271 -4.76 20.88 11.98
N GLU A 272 -4.22 21.42 13.08
CA GLU A 272 -4.04 22.87 13.20
C GLU A 272 -3.13 23.40 12.08
N GLY A 273 -3.60 24.43 11.37
CA GLY A 273 -2.86 25.06 10.27
C GLY A 273 -3.70 25.28 9.01
N PRO A 274 -3.05 25.69 7.91
CA PRO A 274 -3.73 25.84 6.63
C PRO A 274 -4.16 24.47 6.09
N ARG A 275 -5.37 24.41 5.53
CA ARG A 275 -5.84 23.22 4.83
C ARG A 275 -5.24 23.20 3.43
N GLN A 276 -4.77 22.06 3.01
CA GLN A 276 -4.18 21.88 1.69
C GLN A 276 -4.59 20.51 1.15
N SER A 277 -5.20 20.48 -0.02
CA SER A 277 -5.43 19.26 -0.76
C SER A 277 -4.14 18.77 -1.40
N ARG A 278 -3.85 17.49 -1.23
CA ARG A 278 -2.77 16.82 -1.95
C ARG A 278 -3.27 15.50 -2.54
N LEU A 279 -2.95 15.30 -3.81
CA LEU A 279 -3.31 14.11 -4.57
C LEU A 279 -2.06 13.58 -5.27
N VAL A 280 -1.71 12.34 -5.03
CA VAL A 280 -0.54 11.69 -5.60
C VAL A 280 -0.97 10.57 -6.51
N PHE A 281 -0.36 10.51 -7.67
CA PHE A 281 -0.47 9.41 -8.62
C PHE A 281 0.88 8.75 -8.80
N ILE A 282 0.89 7.43 -8.86
CA ILE A 282 2.04 6.62 -9.29
C ILE A 282 1.57 5.78 -10.48
N GLY A 283 2.29 5.86 -11.61
CA GLY A 283 1.86 5.15 -12.82
C GLY A 283 2.68 5.49 -14.04
N ARG A 284 2.16 5.06 -15.20
CA ARG A 284 2.77 5.26 -16.51
C ARG A 284 2.08 6.39 -17.27
N ASP A 285 2.83 7.04 -18.16
CA ASP A 285 2.30 8.08 -19.06
C ASP A 285 1.56 9.23 -18.34
N LEU A 286 1.83 9.45 -17.06
CA LEU A 286 1.10 10.43 -16.24
C LEU A 286 1.16 11.85 -16.82
N ASP A 287 2.28 12.23 -17.46
CA ASP A 287 2.46 13.57 -18.07
C ASP A 287 1.49 13.83 -19.23
N THR A 288 1.00 12.77 -19.86
CA THR A 288 0.06 12.88 -21.01
C THR A 288 -1.40 12.99 -20.59
N MET A 289 -1.69 12.86 -19.29
CA MET A 289 -3.05 12.76 -18.77
C MET A 289 -3.69 14.13 -18.44
N GLY A 290 -2.91 15.22 -18.48
CA GLY A 290 -3.41 16.55 -18.11
C GLY A 290 -3.85 16.65 -16.64
N LEU A 291 -3.16 15.93 -15.75
CA LEU A 291 -3.54 15.78 -14.33
C LEU A 291 -3.59 17.14 -13.62
N GLY A 292 -2.58 18.00 -13.86
CA GLY A 292 -2.50 19.33 -13.24
C GLY A 292 -3.68 20.22 -13.62
N ASP A 293 -3.97 20.32 -14.91
CA ASP A 293 -5.07 21.15 -15.42
C ASP A 293 -6.44 20.63 -14.93
N GLY A 294 -6.62 19.31 -14.98
CA GLY A 294 -7.85 18.67 -14.52
C GLY A 294 -8.09 18.88 -13.01
N PHE A 295 -7.05 18.74 -12.19
CA PHE A 295 -7.15 18.97 -10.74
C PHE A 295 -7.39 20.46 -10.42
N ALA A 296 -6.69 21.37 -11.10
CA ALA A 296 -6.89 22.80 -10.94
C ALA A 296 -8.32 23.24 -11.32
N ALA A 297 -8.93 22.63 -12.33
CA ALA A 297 -10.32 22.88 -12.71
C ALA A 297 -11.35 22.43 -11.64
N CYS A 298 -10.94 21.55 -10.71
CA CYS A 298 -11.79 21.10 -9.60
C CYS A 298 -11.85 22.13 -8.45
N GLN A 299 -11.07 23.18 -8.46
CA GLN A 299 -11.12 24.22 -7.42
C GLN A 299 -12.48 24.92 -7.39
N ALA A 300 -12.93 25.27 -6.17
CA ALA A 300 -14.27 25.79 -5.91
C ALA A 300 -14.38 27.32 -6.06
#